data_e145b5997a76fd6b50d92e5a02576570
#
_entry.id   e145b5997a76fd6b50d92e5a02576570
#
_cell.length_a   1.000
_cell.length_b   1.000
_cell.length_c   1.000
_cell.angle_alpha   90.00
_cell.angle_beta   90.00
_cell.angle_gamma   90.00
#
_symmetry.space_group_name_H-M   'P 1'
#
loop_
_entity.id
_entity.type
_entity.pdbx_description
1 polymer ?
#
loop_
_entity_poly.entity_id
_entity_poly.type
_entity_poly.pdbx_seq_one_letter_code
_entity_poly.pdbx_strand_id
1 'polypeptide(L)'
;MSILEQIQGGADLRRFSLRELEQLCQEIRWEILRVVARNGGHLSSNLGAVELTVALHYVYDLPRDKLLFDVGHQCYAHKLLTGRLHEFPTLRRAGGLSGFPRRQESESDAFGAGHSGTAVSAALGFARAARLLGEDYHCVALVGDGAFMDGPNVEALNDAGRSELPLVVVLNDNTMSISKNVGALSEYLNRLRSNRGYWRFKSRTAGFLKRIPGVGPALHDAVYSVKNAVKSLLVHGQFFENLGFTYLGPIDGHNLSLLIRNLTRAKNLGRPVLVHAVTQKGYGYKPAEEKPDKYHGVAPYFVEREAAPAPGFDACAGQTLLEMAAEDPAVCVITAAMRDGTGVARFAEAHPDRFFDVGIAEEHAVTLAAGLAAGGAKPFFAVYSTFLQRGYDQIVHDVALQNLHAVFLIGHAGLVGEDGATHQGAFDLSFLTHVPNLTLLAPSCAQELAMMLRWAKDAPGPVAIRYPKAESAAAHNIVPLQKGDWQVVSVAHRAQAVVFAVGSMVGPAMMAADTLALEGLEVEVVNCRKVKPLPDRMLEKYARLPIVTLEENAVLGGFGAQVAVRCAQLGLGARVLPLGIPDAFIPHGTRAQQLAGCGLDVEGICRTLRRLLGADNPKDALEVGRD
;
A
#
# COMPACT_ATOMS: atom_id res chain seq x y z
N MET A 1 -19.93 17.24 -28.23
CA MET A 1 -20.05 16.30 -27.11
C MET A 1 -18.88 15.34 -27.21
N SER A 2 -18.09 15.17 -26.16
CA SER A 2 -16.97 14.22 -26.17
C SER A 2 -17.51 12.78 -26.24
N ILE A 3 -16.68 11.83 -26.68
CA ILE A 3 -17.07 10.41 -26.66
C ILE A 3 -17.23 9.96 -25.21
N LEU A 4 -16.35 10.40 -24.33
CA LEU A 4 -16.38 10.05 -22.91
C LEU A 4 -17.70 10.44 -22.23
N GLU A 5 -18.29 11.58 -22.57
CA GLU A 5 -19.60 12.01 -22.05
C GLU A 5 -20.77 11.12 -22.45
N GLN A 6 -20.60 10.29 -23.48
CA GLN A 6 -21.61 9.36 -23.98
C GLN A 6 -21.54 7.97 -23.34
N ILE A 7 -20.53 7.72 -22.47
CA ILE A 7 -20.28 6.44 -21.84
C ILE A 7 -20.92 6.42 -20.44
N GLN A 8 -21.82 5.46 -20.24
CA GLN A 8 -22.41 5.14 -18.94
C GLN A 8 -21.96 3.75 -18.44
N GLY A 9 -21.48 2.90 -19.35
CA GLY A 9 -20.97 1.57 -19.04
C GLY A 9 -20.22 0.95 -20.21
N GLY A 10 -19.54 -0.17 -19.96
CA GLY A 10 -18.71 -0.85 -20.96
C GLY A 10 -19.48 -1.29 -22.22
N ALA A 11 -20.77 -1.57 -22.10
CA ALA A 11 -21.62 -1.92 -23.25
C ALA A 11 -21.67 -0.81 -24.32
N ASP A 12 -21.55 0.44 -23.91
CA ASP A 12 -21.58 1.59 -24.82
C ASP A 12 -20.39 1.59 -25.78
N LEU A 13 -19.25 1.05 -25.36
CA LEU A 13 -18.02 1.01 -26.16
C LEU A 13 -18.20 0.24 -27.48
N ARG A 14 -19.09 -0.76 -27.53
CA ARG A 14 -19.31 -1.59 -28.70
C ARG A 14 -19.98 -0.86 -29.85
N ARG A 15 -20.50 0.35 -29.62
CA ARG A 15 -21.11 1.21 -30.64
C ARG A 15 -20.09 2.02 -31.43
N PHE A 16 -18.86 2.15 -30.92
CA PHE A 16 -17.83 2.98 -31.51
C PHE A 16 -16.87 2.18 -32.39
N SER A 17 -16.41 2.81 -33.45
CA SER A 17 -15.35 2.31 -34.30
C SER A 17 -14.02 2.31 -33.56
N LEU A 18 -13.04 1.55 -34.05
CA LEU A 18 -11.71 1.49 -33.47
C LEU A 18 -11.06 2.88 -33.36
N ARG A 19 -11.25 3.74 -34.38
CA ARG A 19 -10.72 5.11 -34.38
C ARG A 19 -11.36 5.98 -33.29
N GLU A 20 -12.66 5.83 -33.07
CA GLU A 20 -13.36 6.54 -31.99
C GLU A 20 -12.93 6.04 -30.61
N LEU A 21 -12.65 4.73 -30.46
CA LEU A 21 -12.08 4.19 -29.22
C LEU A 21 -10.67 4.69 -28.96
N GLU A 22 -9.84 4.88 -29.99
CA GLU A 22 -8.52 5.53 -29.86
C GLU A 22 -8.67 6.99 -29.43
N GLN A 23 -9.66 7.72 -29.96
CA GLN A 23 -9.98 9.08 -29.50
C GLN A 23 -10.44 9.08 -28.03
N LEU A 24 -11.32 8.15 -27.65
CA LEU A 24 -11.77 7.97 -26.25
C LEU A 24 -10.58 7.76 -25.29
N CYS A 25 -9.58 6.98 -25.69
CA CYS A 25 -8.35 6.83 -24.89
C CYS A 25 -7.64 8.17 -24.64
N GLN A 26 -7.61 9.08 -25.62
CA GLN A 26 -7.03 10.39 -25.43
C GLN A 26 -7.89 11.28 -24.50
N GLU A 27 -9.20 11.23 -24.63
CA GLU A 27 -10.13 11.97 -23.76
C GLU A 27 -10.00 11.49 -22.31
N ILE A 28 -9.92 10.18 -22.06
CA ILE A 28 -9.68 9.59 -20.75
C ILE A 28 -8.33 10.08 -20.17
N ARG A 29 -7.24 10.03 -20.94
CA ARG A 29 -5.93 10.53 -20.48
C ARG A 29 -5.99 12.00 -20.08
N TRP A 30 -6.65 12.80 -20.89
CA TRP A 30 -6.77 14.23 -20.62
C TRP A 30 -7.53 14.50 -19.32
N GLU A 31 -8.63 13.77 -19.09
CA GLU A 31 -9.41 13.89 -17.87
C GLU A 31 -8.63 13.42 -16.63
N ILE A 32 -7.89 12.31 -16.72
CA ILE A 32 -6.99 11.86 -15.67
C ILE A 32 -5.93 12.91 -15.33
N LEU A 33 -5.26 13.47 -16.36
CA LEU A 33 -4.26 14.52 -16.17
C LEU A 33 -4.87 15.74 -15.47
N ARG A 34 -6.03 16.20 -15.91
CA ARG A 34 -6.74 17.36 -15.36
C ARG A 34 -7.07 17.19 -13.88
N VAL A 35 -7.63 16.04 -13.50
CA VAL A 35 -8.07 15.80 -12.13
C VAL A 35 -6.89 15.51 -11.20
N VAL A 36 -5.94 14.69 -11.63
CA VAL A 36 -4.75 14.37 -10.83
C VAL A 36 -3.86 15.61 -10.62
N ALA A 37 -3.75 16.50 -11.60
CA ALA A 37 -3.03 17.77 -11.41
C ALA A 37 -3.64 18.64 -10.28
N ARG A 38 -4.95 18.55 -10.05
CA ARG A 38 -5.68 19.32 -9.02
C ARG A 38 -5.72 18.61 -7.67
N ASN A 39 -5.89 17.27 -7.66
CA ASN A 39 -6.17 16.51 -6.45
C ASN A 39 -4.96 15.69 -5.97
N GLY A 40 -3.94 15.53 -6.81
CA GLY A 40 -2.92 14.49 -6.62
C GLY A 40 -3.44 13.10 -6.97
N GLY A 41 -2.59 12.09 -6.87
CA GLY A 41 -2.95 10.69 -7.10
C GLY A 41 -1.95 9.93 -7.96
N HIS A 42 -2.33 8.73 -8.39
CA HIS A 42 -1.49 7.83 -9.18
C HIS A 42 -1.58 8.21 -10.67
N LEU A 43 -0.53 8.82 -11.23
CA LEU A 43 -0.59 9.33 -12.59
C LEU A 43 -0.03 8.35 -13.62
N SER A 44 1.25 8.02 -13.53
CA SER A 44 1.95 7.26 -14.58
C SER A 44 1.37 5.87 -14.80
N SER A 45 0.92 5.20 -13.74
CA SER A 45 0.29 3.88 -13.81
C SER A 45 -1.06 3.90 -14.53
N ASN A 46 -1.87 4.94 -14.28
CA ASN A 46 -3.16 5.13 -14.94
C ASN A 46 -3.01 5.45 -16.43
N LEU A 47 -2.10 6.36 -16.78
CA LEU A 47 -1.85 6.72 -18.18
C LEU A 47 -1.38 5.52 -19.01
N GLY A 48 -0.57 4.64 -18.42
CA GLY A 48 -0.07 3.43 -19.07
C GLY A 48 -1.12 2.33 -19.27
N ALA A 49 -2.24 2.36 -18.55
CA ALA A 49 -3.26 1.30 -18.56
C ALA A 49 -4.55 1.67 -19.32
N VAL A 50 -4.61 2.82 -19.99
CA VAL A 50 -5.86 3.33 -20.61
C VAL A 50 -6.36 2.40 -21.71
N GLU A 51 -5.56 2.09 -22.74
CA GLU A 51 -5.98 1.20 -23.84
C GLU A 51 -6.34 -0.19 -23.33
N LEU A 52 -5.56 -0.69 -22.38
CA LEU A 52 -5.82 -2.01 -21.79
C LEU A 52 -7.17 -2.03 -21.06
N THR A 53 -7.49 -0.99 -20.31
CA THR A 53 -8.77 -0.84 -19.59
C THR A 53 -9.93 -0.68 -20.58
N VAL A 54 -9.80 0.14 -21.63
CA VAL A 54 -10.80 0.30 -22.68
C VAL A 54 -11.06 -1.04 -23.39
N ALA A 55 -10.01 -1.80 -23.73
CA ALA A 55 -10.14 -3.11 -24.37
C ALA A 55 -10.83 -4.14 -23.46
N LEU A 56 -10.54 -4.12 -22.16
CA LEU A 56 -11.21 -4.97 -21.17
C LEU A 56 -12.70 -4.66 -21.11
N HIS A 57 -13.09 -3.39 -21.02
CA HIS A 57 -14.49 -2.97 -21.00
C HIS A 57 -15.22 -3.21 -22.33
N TYR A 58 -14.50 -3.22 -23.44
CA TYR A 58 -15.07 -3.56 -24.74
C TYR A 58 -15.42 -5.07 -24.86
N VAL A 59 -14.56 -5.93 -24.30
CA VAL A 59 -14.66 -7.40 -24.43
C VAL A 59 -15.54 -8.02 -23.35
N TYR A 60 -15.44 -7.55 -22.12
CA TYR A 60 -16.16 -8.08 -20.96
C TYR A 60 -17.39 -7.24 -20.65
N ASP A 61 -18.44 -7.90 -20.14
CA ASP A 61 -19.75 -7.30 -19.89
C ASP A 61 -19.91 -6.97 -18.40
N LEU A 62 -19.33 -5.83 -17.97
CA LEU A 62 -19.40 -5.38 -16.59
C LEU A 62 -20.77 -4.72 -16.30
N PRO A 63 -21.36 -4.93 -15.10
CA PRO A 63 -20.81 -5.63 -13.92
C PRO A 63 -21.06 -7.16 -13.90
N ARG A 64 -21.68 -7.75 -14.95
CA ARG A 64 -21.92 -9.20 -15.00
C ARG A 64 -20.62 -9.98 -14.92
N ASP A 65 -19.71 -9.78 -15.88
CA ASP A 65 -18.32 -10.27 -15.79
C ASP A 65 -17.57 -9.56 -14.67
N LYS A 66 -16.61 -10.21 -14.04
CA LYS A 66 -15.88 -9.68 -12.88
C LYS A 66 -14.48 -9.26 -13.28
N LEU A 67 -14.23 -7.95 -13.27
CA LEU A 67 -12.91 -7.36 -13.46
C LEU A 67 -12.33 -6.94 -12.11
N LEU A 68 -11.19 -7.52 -11.76
CA LEU A 68 -10.48 -7.26 -10.50
C LEU A 68 -9.12 -6.62 -10.80
N PHE A 69 -8.78 -5.61 -10.03
CA PHE A 69 -7.50 -4.92 -10.14
C PHE A 69 -6.59 -5.32 -8.99
N ASP A 70 -5.37 -5.75 -9.29
CA ASP A 70 -4.35 -5.92 -8.27
C ASP A 70 -3.77 -4.56 -7.87
N VAL A 71 -3.55 -4.32 -6.58
CA VAL A 71 -3.31 -2.99 -5.99
C VAL A 71 -4.47 -2.02 -6.29
N GLY A 72 -4.87 -1.88 -7.53
CA GLY A 72 -5.98 -1.05 -7.96
C GLY A 72 -5.67 0.43 -8.18
N HIS A 73 -4.42 0.85 -8.01
CA HIS A 73 -3.99 2.24 -8.24
C HIS A 73 -4.09 2.70 -9.71
N GLN A 74 -4.30 1.78 -10.67
CA GLN A 74 -4.48 2.02 -12.11
C GLN A 74 -5.95 1.98 -12.56
N CYS A 75 -6.92 2.21 -11.66
CA CYS A 75 -8.35 2.04 -11.93
C CYS A 75 -9.08 3.30 -12.44
N TYR A 76 -8.40 4.41 -12.69
CA TYR A 76 -9.07 5.69 -13.00
C TYR A 76 -9.85 5.64 -14.32
N ALA A 77 -9.28 4.99 -15.35
CA ALA A 77 -10.01 4.76 -16.61
C ALA A 77 -11.24 3.88 -16.38
N HIS A 78 -11.17 2.87 -15.50
CA HIS A 78 -12.32 2.05 -15.13
C HIS A 78 -13.43 2.87 -14.46
N LYS A 79 -13.10 3.78 -13.55
CA LYS A 79 -14.08 4.67 -12.94
C LYS A 79 -14.78 5.56 -13.97
N LEU A 80 -14.02 6.13 -14.91
CA LEU A 80 -14.56 6.95 -15.99
C LEU A 80 -15.49 6.17 -16.93
N LEU A 81 -15.16 4.90 -17.23
CA LEU A 81 -15.95 4.02 -18.11
C LEU A 81 -17.16 3.37 -17.44
N THR A 82 -17.37 3.59 -16.14
CA THR A 82 -18.47 3.04 -15.34
C THR A 82 -19.41 4.11 -14.79
N GLY A 83 -19.59 5.21 -15.54
CA GLY A 83 -20.57 6.26 -15.28
C GLY A 83 -20.15 7.32 -14.26
N ARG A 84 -18.95 7.26 -13.71
CA ARG A 84 -18.47 8.16 -12.65
C ARG A 84 -17.74 9.43 -13.14
N LEU A 85 -17.93 9.81 -14.42
CA LEU A 85 -17.29 10.99 -15.01
C LEU A 85 -17.62 12.27 -14.25
N HIS A 86 -18.88 12.49 -13.87
CA HIS A 86 -19.32 13.69 -13.15
C HIS A 86 -18.78 13.77 -11.72
N GLU A 87 -18.55 12.64 -11.09
CA GLU A 87 -17.99 12.54 -9.74
C GLU A 87 -16.44 12.55 -9.75
N PHE A 88 -15.82 12.27 -10.89
CA PHE A 88 -14.36 12.10 -11.02
C PHE A 88 -13.54 13.31 -10.54
N PRO A 89 -14.00 14.59 -10.64
CA PRO A 89 -13.34 15.72 -10.01
C PRO A 89 -13.21 15.65 -8.48
N THR A 90 -13.97 14.77 -7.80
CA THR A 90 -13.90 14.55 -6.34
C THR A 90 -12.90 13.46 -5.94
N LEU A 91 -12.16 12.89 -6.90
CA LEU A 91 -11.19 11.82 -6.67
C LEU A 91 -10.24 12.13 -5.51
N ARG A 92 -10.15 11.21 -4.52
CA ARG A 92 -9.29 11.29 -3.32
C ARG A 92 -9.64 12.42 -2.34
N ARG A 93 -10.80 13.08 -2.49
CA ARG A 93 -11.29 14.10 -1.57
C ARG A 93 -12.31 13.49 -0.59
N ALA A 94 -12.38 14.03 0.61
CA ALA A 94 -13.35 13.59 1.61
C ALA A 94 -14.78 13.58 1.04
N GLY A 95 -15.49 12.47 1.21
CA GLY A 95 -16.84 12.27 0.67
C GLY A 95 -16.91 12.05 -0.86
N GLY A 96 -15.78 12.06 -1.56
CA GLY A 96 -15.70 11.82 -3.00
C GLY A 96 -15.24 10.40 -3.36
N LEU A 97 -14.80 10.23 -4.62
CA LEU A 97 -14.33 8.96 -5.14
C LEU A 97 -12.98 8.55 -4.53
N SER A 98 -12.85 7.28 -4.16
CA SER A 98 -11.58 6.68 -3.74
C SER A 98 -10.56 6.62 -4.87
N GLY A 99 -9.28 6.66 -4.55
CA GLY A 99 -8.18 6.40 -5.49
C GLY A 99 -8.05 4.93 -5.91
N PHE A 100 -8.85 4.03 -5.33
CA PHE A 100 -8.83 2.58 -5.55
C PHE A 100 -10.24 2.07 -5.87
N PRO A 101 -10.40 0.85 -6.44
CA PRO A 101 -11.71 0.21 -6.59
C PRO A 101 -12.38 0.01 -5.23
N ARG A 102 -13.67 0.32 -5.16
CA ARG A 102 -14.45 0.22 -3.92
C ARG A 102 -15.87 -0.23 -4.21
N ARG A 103 -16.26 -1.40 -3.67
CA ARG A 103 -17.58 -2.01 -3.92
C ARG A 103 -18.77 -1.11 -3.57
N GLN A 104 -18.59 -0.19 -2.61
CA GLN A 104 -19.65 0.76 -2.21
C GLN A 104 -19.82 1.91 -3.22
N GLU A 105 -18.87 2.12 -4.14
CA GLU A 105 -18.95 3.18 -5.15
C GLU A 105 -19.65 2.73 -6.42
N SER A 106 -19.51 1.45 -6.82
CA SER A 106 -20.09 0.93 -8.06
C SER A 106 -20.18 -0.59 -8.02
N GLU A 107 -21.24 -1.15 -8.60
CA GLU A 107 -21.38 -2.60 -8.83
C GLU A 107 -20.29 -3.15 -9.77
N SER A 108 -19.71 -2.29 -10.61
CA SER A 108 -18.59 -2.65 -11.50
C SER A 108 -17.27 -2.81 -10.74
N ASP A 109 -17.14 -2.29 -9.52
CA ASP A 109 -16.02 -2.53 -8.62
C ASP A 109 -16.24 -3.88 -7.92
N ALA A 110 -16.04 -4.99 -8.64
CA ALA A 110 -16.36 -6.34 -8.15
C ALA A 110 -15.64 -6.69 -6.84
N PHE A 111 -14.42 -6.16 -6.62
CA PHE A 111 -13.63 -6.36 -5.43
C PHE A 111 -12.87 -5.09 -5.05
N GLY A 112 -12.81 -4.78 -3.74
CA GLY A 112 -12.01 -3.68 -3.23
C GLY A 112 -10.52 -4.01 -3.31
N ALA A 113 -9.70 -3.00 -3.61
CA ALA A 113 -8.25 -3.18 -3.73
C ALA A 113 -7.49 -2.02 -3.04
N GLY A 114 -6.19 -2.17 -2.87
CA GLY A 114 -5.27 -1.23 -2.22
C GLY A 114 -3.91 -1.88 -1.98
N HIS A 115 -3.90 -3.10 -1.49
CA HIS A 115 -2.70 -3.93 -1.35
C HIS A 115 -2.52 -4.84 -2.57
N SER A 116 -1.27 -5.21 -2.87
CA SER A 116 -0.92 -6.16 -3.93
C SER A 116 -1.33 -7.61 -3.57
N GLY A 117 -1.25 -8.52 -4.55
CA GLY A 117 -1.40 -9.95 -4.31
C GLY A 117 -2.83 -10.45 -4.15
N THR A 118 -3.85 -9.62 -4.35
CA THR A 118 -5.24 -10.00 -4.05
C THR A 118 -6.06 -10.42 -5.26
N ALA A 119 -5.76 -9.88 -6.44
CA ALA A 119 -6.67 -9.98 -7.59
C ALA A 119 -6.80 -11.40 -8.15
N VAL A 120 -5.71 -12.17 -8.24
CA VAL A 120 -5.76 -13.53 -8.79
C VAL A 120 -6.54 -14.47 -7.86
N SER A 121 -6.26 -14.40 -6.55
CA SER A 121 -6.99 -15.18 -5.53
C SER A 121 -8.48 -14.86 -5.54
N ALA A 122 -8.84 -13.58 -5.55
CA ALA A 122 -10.23 -13.15 -5.54
C ALA A 122 -10.94 -13.53 -6.84
N ALA A 123 -10.30 -13.38 -8.01
CA ALA A 123 -10.86 -13.78 -9.30
C ALA A 123 -11.08 -15.30 -9.38
N LEU A 124 -10.16 -16.10 -8.84
CA LEU A 124 -10.32 -17.55 -8.71
C LEU A 124 -11.50 -17.90 -7.79
N GLY A 125 -11.65 -17.15 -6.69
CA GLY A 125 -12.80 -17.25 -5.79
C GLY A 125 -14.14 -17.00 -6.50
N PHE A 126 -14.23 -15.94 -7.31
CA PHE A 126 -15.40 -15.64 -8.15
C PHE A 126 -15.66 -16.76 -9.17
N ALA A 127 -14.63 -17.26 -9.86
CA ALA A 127 -14.79 -18.35 -10.84
C ALA A 127 -15.29 -19.64 -10.17
N ARG A 128 -14.84 -19.97 -8.98
CA ARG A 128 -15.34 -21.08 -8.18
C ARG A 128 -16.78 -20.87 -7.73
N ALA A 129 -17.12 -19.66 -7.28
CA ALA A 129 -18.50 -19.31 -6.90
C ALA A 129 -19.45 -19.44 -8.09
N ALA A 130 -19.07 -18.95 -9.27
CA ALA A 130 -19.86 -19.13 -10.49
C ALA A 130 -20.17 -20.61 -10.76
N ARG A 131 -19.14 -21.47 -10.70
CA ARG A 131 -19.31 -22.92 -10.90
C ARG A 131 -20.23 -23.55 -9.84
N LEU A 132 -20.10 -23.17 -8.58
CA LEU A 132 -20.91 -23.69 -7.47
C LEU A 132 -22.37 -23.27 -7.57
N LEU A 133 -22.63 -22.04 -8.03
CA LEU A 133 -23.97 -21.45 -8.11
C LEU A 133 -24.63 -21.66 -9.48
N GLY A 134 -23.90 -22.26 -10.44
CA GLY A 134 -24.41 -22.43 -11.82
C GLY A 134 -24.53 -21.11 -12.59
N GLU A 135 -23.75 -20.10 -12.22
CA GLU A 135 -23.72 -18.80 -12.88
C GLU A 135 -22.74 -18.80 -14.07
N ASP A 136 -23.05 -18.00 -15.09
CA ASP A 136 -22.25 -17.87 -16.32
C ASP A 136 -21.73 -16.44 -16.45
N TYR A 137 -20.57 -16.16 -15.83
CA TYR A 137 -19.80 -14.94 -16.00
C TYR A 137 -18.29 -15.22 -16.05
N HIS A 138 -17.55 -14.33 -16.67
CA HIS A 138 -16.12 -14.43 -16.78
C HIS A 138 -15.42 -13.67 -15.64
N CYS A 139 -14.26 -14.18 -15.20
CA CYS A 139 -13.42 -13.55 -14.18
C CYS A 139 -12.10 -13.12 -14.80
N VAL A 140 -11.74 -11.86 -14.57
CA VAL A 140 -10.49 -11.26 -15.08
C VAL A 140 -9.75 -10.58 -13.95
N ALA A 141 -8.49 -10.96 -13.75
CA ALA A 141 -7.56 -10.28 -12.84
C ALA A 141 -6.57 -9.45 -13.65
N LEU A 142 -6.55 -8.12 -13.45
CA LEU A 142 -5.55 -7.24 -14.03
C LEU A 142 -4.44 -7.01 -12.99
N VAL A 143 -3.23 -7.51 -13.29
CA VAL A 143 -2.10 -7.55 -12.37
C VAL A 143 -0.91 -6.82 -12.99
N GLY A 144 -0.32 -5.85 -12.26
CA GLY A 144 0.95 -5.23 -12.67
C GLY A 144 2.14 -6.17 -12.44
N ASP A 145 3.18 -6.00 -13.21
CA ASP A 145 4.40 -6.84 -13.18
C ASP A 145 5.09 -6.84 -11.81
N GLY A 146 5.09 -5.71 -11.08
CA GLY A 146 5.59 -5.65 -9.69
C GLY A 146 4.76 -6.48 -8.72
N ALA A 147 3.43 -6.36 -8.80
CA ALA A 147 2.50 -7.11 -7.95
C ALA A 147 2.40 -8.60 -8.34
N PHE A 148 2.72 -8.93 -9.60
CA PHE A 148 2.69 -10.31 -10.09
C PHE A 148 3.69 -11.23 -9.36
N MET A 149 4.72 -10.65 -8.77
CA MET A 149 5.78 -11.38 -8.04
C MET A 149 5.49 -11.52 -6.55
N ASP A 150 4.44 -10.89 -6.05
CA ASP A 150 3.97 -10.99 -4.67
C ASP A 150 3.60 -12.45 -4.33
N GLY A 151 3.97 -12.93 -3.13
CA GLY A 151 3.74 -14.29 -2.67
C GLY A 151 2.31 -14.79 -2.90
N PRO A 152 1.26 -14.10 -2.42
CA PRO A 152 -0.13 -14.48 -2.64
C PRO A 152 -0.53 -14.63 -4.11
N ASN A 153 0.02 -13.81 -5.03
CA ASN A 153 -0.25 -14.00 -6.46
C ASN A 153 0.41 -15.27 -7.01
N VAL A 154 1.63 -15.60 -6.58
CA VAL A 154 2.32 -16.84 -6.98
C VAL A 154 1.57 -18.07 -6.47
N GLU A 155 1.12 -18.04 -5.22
CA GLU A 155 0.27 -19.09 -4.63
C GLU A 155 -1.04 -19.27 -5.41
N ALA A 156 -1.70 -18.14 -5.73
CA ALA A 156 -2.95 -18.15 -6.48
C ALA A 156 -2.77 -18.67 -7.92
N LEU A 157 -1.68 -18.31 -8.60
CA LEU A 157 -1.36 -18.84 -9.92
C LEU A 157 -1.13 -20.35 -9.89
N ASN A 158 -0.43 -20.85 -8.87
CA ASN A 158 -0.21 -22.28 -8.68
C ASN A 158 -1.55 -23.05 -8.49
N ASP A 159 -2.48 -22.49 -7.73
CA ASP A 159 -3.81 -23.10 -7.53
C ASP A 159 -4.71 -22.95 -8.76
N ALA A 160 -4.71 -21.76 -9.40
CA ALA A 160 -5.52 -21.47 -10.58
C ALA A 160 -5.13 -22.34 -11.78
N GLY A 161 -3.84 -22.58 -12.00
CA GLY A 161 -3.35 -23.34 -13.15
C GLY A 161 -3.88 -24.76 -13.26
N ARG A 162 -4.19 -25.42 -12.14
CA ARG A 162 -4.79 -26.76 -12.09
C ARG A 162 -6.33 -26.74 -12.05
N SER A 163 -6.95 -25.57 -11.98
CA SER A 163 -8.38 -25.46 -11.67
C SER A 163 -9.29 -25.77 -12.84
N GLU A 164 -8.79 -25.71 -14.09
CA GLU A 164 -9.56 -25.82 -15.34
C GLU A 164 -10.72 -24.81 -15.44
N LEU A 165 -10.74 -23.77 -14.59
CA LEU A 165 -11.79 -22.75 -14.59
C LEU A 165 -11.51 -21.64 -15.63
N PRO A 166 -12.55 -20.98 -16.18
CA PRO A 166 -12.41 -19.88 -17.13
C PRO A 166 -11.93 -18.60 -16.42
N LEU A 167 -10.66 -18.58 -16.04
CA LEU A 167 -9.99 -17.44 -15.41
C LEU A 167 -9.02 -16.79 -16.38
N VAL A 168 -9.11 -15.48 -16.55
CA VAL A 168 -8.14 -14.70 -17.34
C VAL A 168 -7.31 -13.82 -16.42
N VAL A 169 -6.00 -14.05 -16.42
CA VAL A 169 -5.03 -13.17 -15.75
C VAL A 169 -4.38 -12.29 -16.80
N VAL A 170 -4.52 -10.99 -16.67
CA VAL A 170 -3.90 -10.00 -17.56
C VAL A 170 -2.70 -9.40 -16.86
N LEU A 171 -1.52 -9.82 -17.30
CA LEU A 171 -0.25 -9.26 -16.82
C LEU A 171 0.03 -7.96 -17.58
N ASN A 172 -0.01 -6.84 -16.87
CA ASN A 172 0.38 -5.53 -17.37
C ASN A 172 1.87 -5.29 -17.08
N ASP A 173 2.74 -5.61 -18.04
CA ASP A 173 4.19 -5.52 -17.93
C ASP A 173 4.69 -4.16 -18.44
N ASN A 174 5.14 -3.32 -17.52
CA ASN A 174 5.74 -2.01 -17.84
C ASN A 174 7.16 -1.84 -17.27
N THR A 175 7.77 -2.91 -16.73
CA THR A 175 9.11 -2.97 -16.12
C THR A 175 9.29 -2.31 -14.78
N MET A 176 8.22 -1.76 -14.21
CA MET A 176 8.32 -0.91 -13.04
C MET A 176 7.18 -1.16 -12.06
N SER A 177 7.51 -1.31 -10.78
CA SER A 177 6.62 -1.05 -9.67
C SER A 177 6.66 0.45 -9.32
N ILE A 178 6.97 0.83 -8.09
CA ILE A 178 7.34 2.23 -7.76
C ILE A 178 8.73 2.54 -8.34
N SER A 179 9.69 1.61 -8.21
CA SER A 179 11.01 1.60 -8.82
C SER A 179 11.12 0.49 -9.89
N LYS A 180 12.30 0.28 -10.46
CA LYS A 180 12.55 -0.86 -11.36
C LYS A 180 12.33 -2.17 -10.59
N ASN A 181 11.62 -3.10 -11.21
CA ASN A 181 11.38 -4.41 -10.62
C ASN A 181 12.69 -5.17 -10.42
N VAL A 182 12.80 -5.89 -9.31
CA VAL A 182 13.96 -6.68 -8.92
C VAL A 182 13.66 -8.19 -8.97
N GLY A 183 14.70 -9.02 -8.97
CA GLY A 183 14.58 -10.46 -8.86
C GLY A 183 14.53 -11.21 -10.20
N ALA A 184 14.75 -12.54 -10.13
CA ALA A 184 14.89 -13.43 -11.27
C ALA A 184 13.64 -13.49 -12.17
N LEU A 185 12.44 -13.40 -11.58
CA LEU A 185 11.20 -13.40 -12.36
C LEU A 185 11.04 -12.12 -13.19
N SER A 186 11.48 -10.97 -12.65
CA SER A 186 11.56 -9.71 -13.41
C SER A 186 12.52 -9.83 -14.60
N GLU A 187 13.68 -10.44 -14.40
CA GLU A 187 14.62 -10.71 -15.51
C GLU A 187 14.02 -11.68 -16.55
N TYR A 188 13.28 -12.68 -16.10
CA TYR A 188 12.56 -13.58 -17.00
C TYR A 188 11.55 -12.83 -17.87
N LEU A 189 10.72 -11.97 -17.30
CA LEU A 189 9.78 -11.12 -18.04
C LEU A 189 10.53 -10.18 -19.01
N ASN A 190 11.65 -9.59 -18.59
CA ASN A 190 12.51 -8.78 -19.46
C ASN A 190 13.01 -9.57 -20.68
N ARG A 191 13.41 -10.83 -20.52
CA ARG A 191 13.84 -11.71 -21.62
C ARG A 191 12.68 -12.02 -22.57
N LEU A 192 11.47 -12.28 -22.04
CA LEU A 192 10.27 -12.48 -22.85
C LEU A 192 9.99 -11.31 -23.78
N ARG A 193 10.13 -10.08 -23.25
CA ARG A 193 9.86 -8.83 -23.96
C ARG A 193 10.96 -8.47 -24.97
N SER A 194 12.22 -8.69 -24.65
CA SER A 194 13.39 -8.23 -25.43
C SER A 194 13.59 -8.97 -26.74
N ASN A 195 12.95 -10.12 -26.95
CA ASN A 195 13.16 -10.95 -28.12
C ASN A 195 12.41 -10.47 -29.37
N ARG A 196 12.76 -9.28 -29.86
CA ARG A 196 12.19 -8.66 -31.08
C ARG A 196 12.37 -9.51 -32.34
N GLY A 197 13.40 -10.38 -32.39
CA GLY A 197 13.66 -11.28 -33.51
C GLY A 197 12.55 -12.34 -33.70
N TYR A 198 12.02 -12.85 -32.62
CA TYR A 198 10.91 -13.81 -32.61
C TYR A 198 9.63 -13.23 -33.24
N TRP A 199 9.31 -11.96 -32.95
CA TRP A 199 8.10 -11.29 -33.46
C TRP A 199 8.14 -11.09 -34.97
N ARG A 200 9.29 -10.70 -35.50
CA ARG A 200 9.50 -10.56 -36.95
C ARG A 200 9.51 -11.92 -37.66
N PHE A 201 10.02 -12.96 -37.03
CA PHE A 201 10.06 -14.32 -37.57
C PHE A 201 8.64 -14.95 -37.57
N LYS A 202 7.89 -14.85 -36.46
CA LYS A 202 6.53 -15.40 -36.34
C LYS A 202 5.55 -14.76 -37.33
N SER A 203 5.63 -13.46 -37.56
CA SER A 203 4.78 -12.76 -38.55
C SER A 203 5.13 -13.15 -39.99
N ARG A 204 6.40 -13.42 -40.29
CA ARG A 204 6.85 -13.84 -41.64
C ARG A 204 6.58 -15.32 -41.94
N THR A 205 6.78 -16.22 -40.97
CA THR A 205 6.56 -17.66 -41.15
C THR A 205 5.09 -18.03 -41.18
N ALA A 206 4.20 -17.36 -40.45
CA ALA A 206 2.75 -17.57 -40.55
C ALA A 206 2.19 -17.21 -41.93
N GLY A 207 2.80 -16.24 -42.64
CA GLY A 207 2.47 -15.87 -44.00
C GLY A 207 3.03 -16.85 -45.07
N PHE A 208 4.19 -17.45 -44.79
CA PHE A 208 4.88 -18.36 -45.71
C PHE A 208 4.27 -19.77 -45.72
N LEU A 209 3.92 -20.32 -44.53
CA LEU A 209 3.27 -21.65 -44.39
C LEU A 209 1.86 -21.72 -44.99
N LYS A 210 1.15 -20.61 -45.14
CA LYS A 210 -0.14 -20.54 -45.80
C LYS A 210 -0.05 -20.59 -47.34
N ARG A 211 1.15 -20.54 -47.91
CA ARG A 211 1.37 -20.46 -49.38
C ARG A 211 1.92 -21.74 -50.01
N ILE A 212 2.10 -22.84 -49.24
CA ILE A 212 2.57 -24.11 -49.81
C ILE A 212 1.41 -25.09 -50.02
N PRO A 213 0.96 -25.36 -51.24
CA PRO A 213 -0.07 -26.37 -51.51
C PRO A 213 0.59 -27.77 -51.56
N GLY A 214 -0.06 -28.75 -50.90
CA GLY A 214 0.15 -30.16 -51.19
C GLY A 214 1.27 -30.90 -50.46
N VAL A 215 1.18 -30.97 -49.09
CA VAL A 215 2.13 -31.82 -48.30
C VAL A 215 1.34 -32.92 -47.61
N GLY A 216 1.66 -34.18 -47.88
CA GLY A 216 0.95 -35.36 -47.40
C GLY A 216 1.15 -35.67 -45.90
N PRO A 217 0.33 -36.61 -45.33
CA PRO A 217 0.22 -36.85 -43.89
C PRO A 217 1.52 -37.19 -43.15
N ALA A 218 2.47 -37.92 -43.78
CA ALA A 218 3.75 -38.32 -43.15
C ALA A 218 4.72 -37.14 -42.94
N LEU A 219 4.63 -36.08 -43.73
CA LEU A 219 5.40 -34.87 -43.55
C LEU A 219 4.75 -33.94 -42.48
N HIS A 220 3.49 -34.08 -42.24
CA HIS A 220 2.76 -33.33 -41.21
C HIS A 220 3.27 -33.67 -39.80
N ASP A 221 3.53 -34.95 -39.51
CA ASP A 221 3.99 -35.39 -38.18
C ASP A 221 5.46 -35.04 -37.95
N ALA A 222 6.31 -35.12 -38.96
CA ALA A 222 7.71 -34.68 -38.90
C ALA A 222 7.79 -33.14 -38.76
N VAL A 223 7.00 -32.40 -39.53
CA VAL A 223 6.87 -30.94 -39.44
C VAL A 223 6.25 -30.54 -38.09
N TYR A 224 5.31 -31.33 -37.57
CA TYR A 224 4.71 -31.11 -36.25
C TYR A 224 5.72 -31.35 -35.11
N SER A 225 6.54 -32.39 -35.21
CA SER A 225 7.60 -32.71 -34.24
C SER A 225 8.73 -31.70 -34.29
N VAL A 226 9.20 -31.30 -35.49
CA VAL A 226 10.19 -30.22 -35.67
C VAL A 226 9.60 -28.87 -35.25
N LYS A 227 8.35 -28.58 -35.55
CA LYS A 227 7.64 -27.40 -35.10
C LYS A 227 7.53 -27.36 -33.56
N ASN A 228 7.26 -28.50 -32.92
CA ASN A 228 7.22 -28.59 -31.46
C ASN A 228 8.61 -28.51 -30.82
N ALA A 229 9.64 -29.11 -31.40
CA ALA A 229 11.02 -28.98 -30.94
C ALA A 229 11.58 -27.56 -31.15
N VAL A 230 11.27 -26.91 -32.26
CA VAL A 230 11.59 -25.50 -32.51
C VAL A 230 10.72 -24.59 -31.64
N LYS A 231 9.47 -24.98 -31.39
CA LYS A 231 8.57 -24.28 -30.44
C LYS A 231 9.11 -24.37 -29.01
N SER A 232 9.61 -25.53 -28.55
CA SER A 232 10.18 -25.71 -27.21
C SER A 232 11.50 -24.94 -27.02
N LEU A 233 12.30 -24.78 -28.09
CA LEU A 233 13.52 -23.95 -28.09
C LEU A 233 13.22 -22.43 -28.21
N LEU A 234 12.06 -22.05 -28.70
CA LEU A 234 11.65 -20.67 -28.97
C LEU A 234 10.49 -20.17 -28.10
N VAL A 235 9.86 -21.03 -27.30
CA VAL A 235 8.69 -20.66 -26.47
C VAL A 235 9.13 -20.07 -25.13
N HIS A 236 9.12 -18.77 -25.07
CA HIS A 236 9.50 -17.97 -23.90
C HIS A 236 8.41 -17.89 -22.82
N GLY A 237 7.22 -18.48 -23.01
CA GLY A 237 6.11 -18.56 -22.05
C GLY A 237 6.00 -19.89 -21.29
N GLN A 238 7.03 -20.75 -21.41
CA GLN A 238 7.00 -22.13 -20.89
C GLN A 238 6.75 -22.22 -19.38
N PHE A 239 7.21 -21.23 -18.61
CA PHE A 239 6.93 -21.16 -17.17
C PHE A 239 5.41 -21.13 -16.89
N PHE A 240 4.66 -20.29 -17.60
CA PHE A 240 3.20 -20.17 -17.40
C PHE A 240 2.46 -21.37 -17.97
N GLU A 241 2.93 -21.93 -19.08
CA GLU A 241 2.35 -23.15 -19.67
C GLU A 241 2.56 -24.36 -18.73
N ASN A 242 3.71 -24.45 -18.07
CA ASN A 242 4.01 -25.49 -17.08
C ASN A 242 3.16 -25.32 -15.79
N LEU A 243 2.77 -24.10 -15.45
CA LEU A 243 1.79 -23.85 -14.37
C LEU A 243 0.35 -24.18 -14.76
N GLY A 244 0.07 -24.55 -16.02
CA GLY A 244 -1.27 -24.90 -16.51
C GLY A 244 -2.03 -23.77 -17.21
N PHE A 245 -1.41 -22.61 -17.40
CA PHE A 245 -2.03 -21.49 -18.12
C PHE A 245 -1.82 -21.58 -19.64
N THR A 246 -2.82 -21.19 -20.40
CA THR A 246 -2.60 -20.86 -21.81
C THR A 246 -1.97 -19.46 -21.90
N TYR A 247 -0.73 -19.39 -22.38
CA TYR A 247 -0.03 -18.11 -22.50
C TYR A 247 -0.32 -17.42 -23.84
N LEU A 248 -0.81 -16.16 -23.76
CA LEU A 248 -1.05 -15.28 -24.90
C LEU A 248 -0.21 -14.01 -24.75
N GLY A 249 0.89 -13.92 -25.48
CA GLY A 249 1.74 -12.74 -25.39
C GLY A 249 3.18 -12.96 -25.85
N PRO A 250 4.05 -11.95 -25.58
CA PRO A 250 3.68 -10.58 -25.20
C PRO A 250 2.95 -9.83 -26.31
N ILE A 251 2.04 -8.92 -25.93
CA ILE A 251 1.17 -8.15 -26.83
C ILE A 251 1.48 -6.66 -26.61
N ASP A 252 1.50 -5.86 -27.66
CA ASP A 252 1.53 -4.39 -27.52
C ASP A 252 0.26 -3.90 -26.80
N GLY A 253 0.45 -3.43 -25.57
CA GLY A 253 -0.61 -2.98 -24.67
C GLY A 253 -1.19 -1.60 -25.00
N HIS A 254 -0.64 -0.91 -26.03
CA HIS A 254 -1.18 0.33 -26.57
C HIS A 254 -1.89 0.15 -27.92
N ASN A 255 -1.94 -1.09 -28.43
CA ASN A 255 -2.66 -1.41 -29.66
C ASN A 255 -4.04 -2.02 -29.35
N LEU A 256 -5.10 -1.20 -29.39
CA LEU A 256 -6.47 -1.61 -29.08
C LEU A 256 -6.94 -2.82 -29.91
N SER A 257 -6.66 -2.85 -31.21
CA SER A 257 -7.08 -3.96 -32.09
C SER A 257 -6.44 -5.29 -31.68
N LEU A 258 -5.14 -5.28 -31.31
CA LEU A 258 -4.43 -6.46 -30.80
C LEU A 258 -4.96 -6.90 -29.44
N LEU A 259 -5.21 -5.95 -28.55
CA LEU A 259 -5.77 -6.21 -27.21
C LEU A 259 -7.16 -6.84 -27.32
N ILE A 260 -8.10 -6.21 -28.02
CA ILE A 260 -9.48 -6.70 -28.20
C ILE A 260 -9.46 -8.12 -28.76
N ARG A 261 -8.67 -8.38 -29.82
CA ARG A 261 -8.57 -9.71 -30.44
C ARG A 261 -8.06 -10.77 -29.46
N ASN A 262 -7.02 -10.48 -28.68
CA ASN A 262 -6.43 -11.47 -27.78
C ASN A 262 -7.26 -11.66 -26.51
N LEU A 263 -7.89 -10.61 -25.98
CA LEU A 263 -8.83 -10.70 -24.86
C LEU A 263 -10.09 -11.48 -25.24
N THR A 264 -10.65 -11.24 -26.44
CA THR A 264 -11.77 -12.04 -26.97
C THR A 264 -11.37 -13.50 -27.12
N ARG A 265 -10.15 -13.79 -27.60
CA ARG A 265 -9.64 -15.16 -27.67
C ARG A 265 -9.51 -15.77 -26.27
N ALA A 266 -8.96 -15.03 -25.31
CA ALA A 266 -8.81 -15.49 -23.93
C ALA A 266 -10.17 -15.82 -23.30
N LYS A 267 -11.17 -14.94 -23.47
CA LYS A 267 -12.55 -15.12 -23.00
C LYS A 267 -13.15 -16.44 -23.48
N ASN A 268 -12.92 -16.81 -24.74
CA ASN A 268 -13.56 -17.97 -25.40
C ASN A 268 -12.81 -19.30 -25.17
N LEU A 269 -11.66 -19.32 -24.46
CA LEU A 269 -10.88 -20.54 -24.24
C LEU A 269 -11.43 -21.46 -23.15
N GLY A 270 -12.26 -20.94 -22.23
CA GLY A 270 -12.91 -21.73 -21.18
C GLY A 270 -11.99 -22.42 -20.18
N ARG A 271 -10.75 -21.94 -20.03
CA ARG A 271 -9.70 -22.47 -19.14
C ARG A 271 -8.77 -21.36 -18.67
N PRO A 272 -7.86 -21.60 -17.71
CA PRO A 272 -6.93 -20.57 -17.25
C PRO A 272 -6.06 -20.00 -18.38
N VAL A 273 -6.09 -18.68 -18.55
CA VAL A 273 -5.33 -17.94 -19.58
C VAL A 273 -4.54 -16.83 -18.94
N LEU A 274 -3.27 -16.69 -19.32
CA LEU A 274 -2.47 -15.54 -19.02
C LEU A 274 -2.23 -14.70 -20.28
N VAL A 275 -2.76 -13.48 -20.27
CA VAL A 275 -2.55 -12.47 -21.33
C VAL A 275 -1.45 -11.53 -20.89
N HIS A 276 -0.30 -11.56 -21.57
CA HIS A 276 0.83 -10.69 -21.27
C HIS A 276 0.80 -9.46 -22.17
N ALA A 277 0.39 -8.33 -21.62
CA ALA A 277 0.36 -7.03 -22.28
C ALA A 277 1.57 -6.19 -21.86
N VAL A 278 2.32 -5.69 -22.83
CA VAL A 278 3.46 -4.80 -22.59
C VAL A 278 3.01 -3.37 -22.77
N THR A 279 3.10 -2.57 -21.72
CA THR A 279 2.71 -1.16 -21.72
C THR A 279 3.90 -0.25 -21.39
N GLN A 280 3.69 1.05 -21.54
CA GLN A 280 4.63 2.08 -21.11
C GLN A 280 4.00 2.92 -20.01
N LYS A 281 4.62 2.95 -18.85
CA LYS A 281 4.18 3.78 -17.73
C LYS A 281 4.23 5.25 -18.10
N GLY A 282 3.17 6.02 -17.83
CA GLY A 282 3.08 7.43 -18.22
C GLY A 282 2.74 7.70 -19.68
N TYR A 283 2.37 6.68 -20.47
CA TYR A 283 2.13 6.77 -21.90
C TYR A 283 1.18 7.92 -22.30
N GLY A 284 1.61 8.72 -23.30
CA GLY A 284 0.88 9.88 -23.79
C GLY A 284 1.13 11.18 -23.01
N TYR A 285 2.00 11.14 -21.96
CA TYR A 285 2.45 12.34 -21.24
C TYR A 285 3.96 12.30 -21.03
N LYS A 286 4.69 12.97 -21.92
CA LYS A 286 6.16 12.92 -22.01
C LYS A 286 6.90 13.07 -20.68
N PRO A 287 6.55 14.00 -19.74
CA PRO A 287 7.22 14.09 -18.45
C PRO A 287 7.10 12.80 -17.60
N ALA A 288 5.94 12.11 -17.68
CA ALA A 288 5.72 10.87 -16.94
C ALA A 288 6.34 9.64 -17.64
N GLU A 289 6.53 9.69 -18.96
CA GLU A 289 7.27 8.66 -19.70
C GLU A 289 8.77 8.69 -19.39
N GLU A 290 9.34 9.91 -19.25
CA GLU A 290 10.77 10.11 -18.95
C GLU A 290 11.12 9.84 -17.49
N LYS A 291 10.19 10.09 -16.55
CA LYS A 291 10.38 9.92 -15.09
C LYS A 291 9.18 9.25 -14.43
N PRO A 292 8.87 8.00 -14.79
CA PRO A 292 7.64 7.33 -14.36
C PRO A 292 7.57 7.06 -12.85
N ASP A 293 8.70 6.95 -12.17
CA ASP A 293 8.84 6.87 -10.73
C ASP A 293 8.36 8.15 -10.03
N LYS A 294 8.84 9.32 -10.48
CA LYS A 294 8.41 10.62 -9.96
C LYS A 294 6.90 10.87 -10.13
N TYR A 295 6.33 10.33 -11.21
CA TYR A 295 4.91 10.47 -11.54
C TYR A 295 4.06 9.25 -11.11
N HIS A 296 4.61 8.34 -10.31
CA HIS A 296 3.84 7.22 -9.78
C HIS A 296 2.73 7.72 -8.85
N GLY A 297 3.08 8.43 -7.78
CA GLY A 297 2.16 9.13 -6.90
C GLY A 297 2.54 10.61 -6.79
N VAL A 298 1.64 11.50 -7.19
CA VAL A 298 1.92 12.93 -7.26
C VAL A 298 1.03 13.73 -6.33
N ALA A 299 1.60 14.76 -5.72
CA ALA A 299 0.85 15.79 -5.02
C ALA A 299 0.16 16.74 -6.03
N PRO A 300 -0.85 17.50 -5.64
CA PRO A 300 -1.44 18.54 -6.49
C PRO A 300 -0.38 19.52 -7.02
N TYR A 301 -0.39 19.79 -8.35
CA TYR A 301 0.60 20.68 -8.97
C TYR A 301 0.28 22.18 -8.79
N PHE A 302 -0.98 22.52 -8.56
CA PHE A 302 -1.47 23.90 -8.49
C PHE A 302 -1.54 24.46 -7.06
N VAL A 303 -1.03 23.75 -6.09
CA VAL A 303 -0.91 24.26 -4.71
C VAL A 303 0.45 24.93 -4.59
N GLU A 304 0.47 26.28 -4.62
CA GLU A 304 1.66 27.04 -4.25
C GLU A 304 2.04 26.70 -2.80
N ARG A 305 3.21 26.11 -2.62
CA ARG A 305 3.80 25.93 -1.30
C ARG A 305 4.65 27.14 -1.00
N GLU A 306 4.25 27.95 -0.04
CA GLU A 306 4.96 29.17 0.40
C GLU A 306 6.35 28.89 0.97
N ALA A 307 6.63 27.65 1.41
CA ALA A 307 7.94 27.23 1.90
C ALA A 307 8.23 25.77 1.56
N ALA A 308 9.50 25.41 1.45
CA ALA A 308 9.91 24.00 1.42
C ALA A 308 9.46 23.32 2.72
N PRO A 309 8.81 22.14 2.66
CA PRO A 309 8.38 21.43 3.85
C PRO A 309 9.59 21.11 4.75
N ALA A 310 9.38 21.18 6.06
CA ALA A 310 10.39 20.71 7.01
C ALA A 310 10.71 19.22 6.72
N PRO A 311 11.96 18.77 6.97
CA PRO A 311 12.32 17.37 6.78
C PRO A 311 11.37 16.47 7.56
N GLY A 312 10.67 15.57 6.85
CA GLY A 312 9.78 14.58 7.45
C GLY A 312 10.55 13.49 8.19
N PHE A 313 9.82 12.63 8.87
CA PHE A 313 10.39 11.49 9.60
C PHE A 313 11.17 10.54 8.68
N ASP A 314 10.67 10.26 7.46
CA ASP A 314 11.34 9.38 6.49
C ASP A 314 12.73 9.91 6.10
N ALA A 315 12.84 11.21 5.83
CA ALA A 315 14.12 11.84 5.50
C ALA A 315 15.12 11.78 6.68
N CYS A 316 14.64 11.97 7.90
CA CYS A 316 15.44 11.82 9.11
C CYS A 316 15.90 10.37 9.32
N ALA A 317 15.01 9.40 9.12
CA ALA A 317 15.34 7.98 9.23
C ALA A 317 16.45 7.60 8.24
N GLY A 318 16.28 7.94 6.96
CA GLY A 318 17.28 7.65 5.92
C GLY A 318 18.63 8.31 6.17
N GLN A 319 18.65 9.56 6.62
CA GLN A 319 19.89 10.27 6.97
C GLN A 319 20.59 9.63 8.16
N THR A 320 19.84 9.27 9.21
CA THR A 320 20.41 8.62 10.42
C THR A 320 20.97 7.25 10.09
N LEU A 321 20.28 6.46 9.26
CA LEU A 321 20.79 5.15 8.81
C LEU A 321 22.10 5.29 8.03
N LEU A 322 22.18 6.30 7.16
CA LEU A 322 23.39 6.57 6.37
C LEU A 322 24.59 6.90 7.29
N GLU A 323 24.37 7.74 8.31
CA GLU A 323 25.38 8.07 9.30
C GLU A 323 25.82 6.84 10.11
N MET A 324 24.86 6.04 10.59
CA MET A 324 25.14 4.81 11.33
C MET A 324 25.92 3.79 10.49
N ALA A 325 25.62 3.68 9.20
CA ALA A 325 26.34 2.77 8.30
C ALA A 325 27.78 3.19 8.01
N ALA A 326 28.09 4.48 8.10
CA ALA A 326 29.45 4.98 8.03
C ALA A 326 30.29 4.61 9.27
N GLU A 327 29.62 4.50 10.43
CA GLU A 327 30.25 4.14 11.71
C GLU A 327 30.35 2.61 11.91
N ASP A 328 29.39 1.83 11.41
CA ASP A 328 29.25 0.40 11.66
C ASP A 328 28.97 -0.37 10.36
N PRO A 329 29.92 -1.20 9.88
CA PRO A 329 29.76 -1.97 8.65
C PRO A 329 28.70 -3.08 8.75
N ALA A 330 28.27 -3.47 9.95
CA ALA A 330 27.23 -4.47 10.14
C ALA A 330 25.81 -3.93 9.86
N VAL A 331 25.63 -2.61 9.83
CA VAL A 331 24.35 -1.98 9.52
C VAL A 331 23.99 -2.20 8.07
N CYS A 332 22.82 -2.80 7.84
CA CYS A 332 22.22 -3.02 6.51
C CYS A 332 20.73 -2.67 6.52
N VAL A 333 20.21 -2.37 5.33
CA VAL A 333 18.81 -1.92 5.17
C VAL A 333 18.10 -2.84 4.19
N ILE A 334 16.87 -3.22 4.56
CA ILE A 334 15.95 -3.99 3.72
C ILE A 334 14.73 -3.10 3.42
N THR A 335 14.17 -3.22 2.23
CA THR A 335 12.87 -2.63 1.88
C THR A 335 12.10 -3.55 0.94
N ALA A 336 10.78 -3.39 0.91
CA ALA A 336 9.88 -4.13 0.03
C ALA A 336 9.32 -3.19 -1.06
N ALA A 337 10.10 -2.92 -2.11
CA ALA A 337 9.79 -2.03 -3.24
C ALA A 337 9.50 -0.56 -2.84
N MET A 338 10.00 -0.11 -1.67
CA MET A 338 9.62 1.18 -1.08
C MET A 338 10.81 2.12 -0.81
N ARG A 339 11.91 1.96 -1.56
CA ARG A 339 13.16 2.68 -1.39
C ARG A 339 12.99 4.20 -1.18
N ASP A 340 12.21 4.84 -2.06
CA ASP A 340 12.02 6.29 -2.03
C ASP A 340 10.99 6.69 -0.96
N GLY A 341 9.91 5.92 -0.84
CA GLY A 341 8.82 6.19 0.12
C GLY A 341 9.23 6.07 1.59
N THR A 342 10.22 5.25 1.91
CA THR A 342 10.75 5.09 3.28
C THR A 342 12.00 5.92 3.55
N GLY A 343 12.42 6.77 2.60
CA GLY A 343 13.55 7.70 2.74
C GLY A 343 14.94 7.06 2.63
N VAL A 344 15.04 5.77 2.26
CA VAL A 344 16.32 5.03 2.25
C VAL A 344 17.07 5.06 0.90
N ALA A 345 16.62 5.89 -0.05
CA ALA A 345 17.23 5.99 -1.39
C ALA A 345 18.73 6.34 -1.33
N ARG A 346 19.10 7.33 -0.50
CA ARG A 346 20.51 7.74 -0.33
C ARG A 346 21.38 6.63 0.29
N PHE A 347 20.81 5.80 1.16
CA PHE A 347 21.50 4.63 1.70
C PHE A 347 21.78 3.62 0.59
N ALA A 348 20.80 3.33 -0.26
CA ALA A 348 20.94 2.41 -1.39
C ALA A 348 22.04 2.85 -2.37
N GLU A 349 22.16 4.17 -2.61
CA GLU A 349 23.18 4.75 -3.49
C GLU A 349 24.59 4.69 -2.86
N ALA A 350 24.69 4.97 -1.55
CA ALA A 350 25.97 5.02 -0.85
C ALA A 350 26.51 3.61 -0.46
N HIS A 351 25.63 2.67 -0.19
CA HIS A 351 25.95 1.34 0.32
C HIS A 351 25.18 0.22 -0.43
N PRO A 352 25.33 0.06 -1.75
CA PRO A 352 24.57 -0.90 -2.55
C PRO A 352 24.73 -2.36 -2.09
N ASP A 353 25.90 -2.74 -1.56
CA ASP A 353 26.17 -4.09 -1.07
C ASP A 353 25.53 -4.39 0.29
N ARG A 354 24.97 -3.39 0.95
CA ARG A 354 24.29 -3.48 2.27
C ARG A 354 22.84 -3.07 2.20
N PHE A 355 22.31 -2.91 0.98
CA PHE A 355 20.93 -2.56 0.70
C PHE A 355 20.22 -3.68 -0.05
N PHE A 356 19.10 -4.15 0.48
CA PHE A 356 18.33 -5.27 -0.07
C PHE A 356 16.91 -4.83 -0.37
N ASP A 357 16.61 -4.56 -1.64
CA ASP A 357 15.23 -4.40 -2.10
C ASP A 357 14.72 -5.77 -2.54
N VAL A 358 13.74 -6.31 -1.84
CA VAL A 358 13.21 -7.66 -2.09
C VAL A 358 12.00 -7.67 -3.03
N GLY A 359 11.61 -6.50 -3.57
CA GLY A 359 10.34 -6.36 -4.28
C GLY A 359 9.16 -6.32 -3.30
N ILE A 360 7.93 -6.54 -3.80
CA ILE A 360 6.75 -6.59 -2.92
C ILE A 360 6.72 -7.99 -2.29
N ALA A 361 7.41 -8.15 -1.16
CA ALA A 361 7.61 -9.42 -0.46
C ALA A 361 7.94 -9.18 1.03
N GLU A 362 6.99 -8.64 1.78
CA GLU A 362 7.19 -8.24 3.17
C GLU A 362 7.49 -9.46 4.07
N GLU A 363 6.85 -10.59 3.83
CA GLU A 363 7.08 -11.84 4.56
C GLU A 363 8.54 -12.30 4.41
N HIS A 364 9.05 -12.29 3.17
CA HIS A 364 10.44 -12.60 2.88
C HIS A 364 11.38 -11.58 3.53
N ALA A 365 11.06 -10.29 3.49
CA ALA A 365 11.87 -9.23 4.10
C ALA A 365 12.10 -9.45 5.60
N VAL A 366 11.06 -9.85 6.33
CA VAL A 366 11.15 -10.13 7.78
C VAL A 366 12.02 -11.35 8.04
N THR A 367 11.81 -12.46 7.33
CA THR A 367 12.64 -13.67 7.49
C THR A 367 14.09 -13.43 7.05
N LEU A 368 14.32 -12.62 5.99
CA LEU A 368 15.66 -12.20 5.59
C LEU A 368 16.34 -11.38 6.70
N ALA A 369 15.60 -10.45 7.35
CA ALA A 369 16.12 -9.70 8.49
C ALA A 369 16.51 -10.64 9.64
N ALA A 370 15.69 -11.65 9.94
CA ALA A 370 16.02 -12.67 10.93
C ALA A 370 17.32 -13.41 10.59
N GLY A 371 17.47 -13.86 9.34
CA GLY A 371 18.69 -14.53 8.86
C GLY A 371 19.94 -13.67 8.94
N LEU A 372 19.84 -12.39 8.54
CA LEU A 372 20.93 -11.42 8.65
C LEU A 372 21.33 -11.18 10.11
N ALA A 373 20.35 -11.02 11.00
CA ALA A 373 20.59 -10.85 12.43
C ALA A 373 21.25 -12.09 13.04
N ALA A 374 20.79 -13.30 12.70
CA ALA A 374 21.41 -14.55 13.15
C ALA A 374 22.84 -14.71 12.61
N GLY A 375 23.13 -14.15 11.43
CA GLY A 375 24.47 -14.07 10.84
C GLY A 375 25.37 -12.99 11.44
N GLY A 376 24.89 -12.19 12.40
CA GLY A 376 25.66 -11.13 13.09
C GLY A 376 25.58 -9.75 12.42
N ALA A 377 24.75 -9.55 11.39
CA ALA A 377 24.45 -8.24 10.84
C ALA A 377 23.42 -7.48 11.69
N LYS A 378 23.28 -6.18 11.43
CA LYS A 378 22.31 -5.30 12.09
C LYS A 378 21.27 -4.80 11.07
N PRO A 379 20.26 -5.62 10.74
CA PRO A 379 19.28 -5.29 9.73
C PRO A 379 18.22 -4.29 10.21
N PHE A 380 17.94 -3.30 9.34
CA PHE A 380 16.84 -2.35 9.49
C PHE A 380 15.87 -2.57 8.33
N PHE A 381 14.66 -3.06 8.62
CA PHE A 381 13.61 -3.23 7.62
C PHE A 381 12.70 -2.01 7.60
N ALA A 382 12.79 -1.22 6.51
CA ALA A 382 12.00 -0.01 6.29
C ALA A 382 10.74 -0.33 5.47
N VAL A 383 9.56 -0.13 6.08
CA VAL A 383 8.26 -0.55 5.53
C VAL A 383 7.14 0.36 6.05
N TYR A 384 6.03 0.48 5.31
CA TYR A 384 4.85 1.16 5.83
C TYR A 384 4.05 0.28 6.79
N SER A 385 3.45 0.92 7.79
CA SER A 385 2.66 0.25 8.83
C SER A 385 1.60 -0.71 8.26
N THR A 386 0.83 -0.27 7.29
CA THR A 386 -0.21 -1.10 6.66
C THR A 386 0.35 -2.34 5.95
N PHE A 387 1.54 -2.25 5.32
CA PHE A 387 2.15 -3.37 4.60
C PHE A 387 2.86 -4.35 5.53
N LEU A 388 3.37 -3.88 6.67
CA LEU A 388 4.00 -4.76 7.68
C LEU A 388 3.04 -5.83 8.22
N GLN A 389 1.72 -5.62 8.12
CA GLN A 389 0.71 -6.61 8.51
C GLN A 389 0.95 -7.98 7.84
N ARG A 390 1.51 -8.02 6.62
CA ARG A 390 1.83 -9.26 5.92
C ARG A 390 2.95 -10.04 6.57
N GLY A 391 3.92 -9.36 7.17
CA GLY A 391 5.04 -9.99 7.86
C GLY A 391 4.77 -10.35 9.33
N TYR A 392 3.51 -10.31 9.79
CA TYR A 392 3.18 -10.51 11.20
C TYR A 392 3.60 -11.88 11.73
N ASP A 393 3.31 -12.96 11.00
CA ASP A 393 3.71 -14.32 11.38
C ASP A 393 5.23 -14.43 11.51
N GLN A 394 5.97 -13.90 10.54
CA GLN A 394 7.44 -13.92 10.53
C GLN A 394 8.05 -13.07 11.66
N ILE A 395 7.41 -11.95 12.03
CA ILE A 395 7.83 -11.17 13.21
C ILE A 395 7.72 -12.03 14.48
N VAL A 396 6.62 -12.77 14.63
CA VAL A 396 6.40 -13.62 15.79
C VAL A 396 7.33 -14.83 15.79
N HIS A 397 7.31 -15.61 14.70
CA HIS A 397 7.98 -16.90 14.61
C HIS A 397 9.48 -16.80 14.34
N ASP A 398 9.87 -16.00 13.31
CA ASP A 398 11.26 -16.00 12.85
C ASP A 398 12.14 -15.03 13.65
N VAL A 399 11.57 -13.95 14.17
CA VAL A 399 12.33 -12.90 14.85
C VAL A 399 12.13 -12.94 16.37
N ALA A 400 10.90 -12.73 16.85
CA ALA A 400 10.64 -12.51 18.27
C ALA A 400 10.80 -13.78 19.11
N LEU A 401 10.33 -14.94 18.61
CA LEU A 401 10.48 -16.23 19.28
C LEU A 401 11.95 -16.59 19.51
N GLN A 402 12.82 -16.24 18.55
CA GLN A 402 14.26 -16.47 18.61
C GLN A 402 15.03 -15.30 19.25
N ASN A 403 14.36 -14.23 19.64
CA ASN A 403 14.92 -13.00 20.19
C ASN A 403 16.05 -12.41 19.34
N LEU A 404 15.89 -12.43 18.00
CA LEU A 404 16.89 -11.93 17.06
C LEU A 404 16.84 -10.41 16.97
N HIS A 405 18.02 -9.79 16.89
CA HIS A 405 18.17 -8.34 16.77
C HIS A 405 17.84 -7.87 15.35
N ALA A 406 16.58 -7.65 15.05
CA ALA A 406 16.11 -7.00 13.84
C ALA A 406 15.35 -5.70 14.19
N VAL A 407 15.57 -4.63 13.44
CA VAL A 407 14.91 -3.34 13.67
C VAL A 407 13.89 -3.08 12.56
N PHE A 408 12.63 -2.91 12.95
CA PHE A 408 11.52 -2.58 12.05
C PHE A 408 11.28 -1.08 12.06
N LEU A 409 11.54 -0.40 10.94
CA LEU A 409 11.23 1.00 10.72
C LEU A 409 9.86 1.12 10.08
N ILE A 410 8.86 1.44 10.91
CA ILE A 410 7.47 1.43 10.53
C ILE A 410 7.02 2.85 10.21
N GLY A 411 7.19 3.25 8.96
CA GLY A 411 6.71 4.54 8.46
C GLY A 411 5.20 4.55 8.19
N HIS A 412 4.64 5.74 8.00
CA HIS A 412 3.22 5.93 7.70
C HIS A 412 2.29 5.28 8.73
N ALA A 413 2.69 5.27 10.01
CA ALA A 413 1.86 4.81 11.12
C ALA A 413 0.77 5.83 11.43
N GLY A 414 -0.42 5.36 11.77
CA GLY A 414 -1.60 6.20 12.00
C GLY A 414 -2.36 6.55 10.71
N LEU A 415 -2.97 7.71 10.67
CA LEU A 415 -3.80 8.19 9.56
C LEU A 415 -2.92 8.81 8.47
N VAL A 416 -3.11 8.37 7.21
CA VAL A 416 -2.21 8.71 6.09
C VAL A 416 -2.84 9.63 5.04
N GLY A 417 -4.12 10.01 5.21
CA GLY A 417 -4.77 10.98 4.34
C GLY A 417 -5.49 10.36 3.14
N GLU A 418 -5.14 10.79 1.95
CA GLU A 418 -5.90 10.64 0.71
C GLU A 418 -5.96 9.20 0.16
N ASP A 419 -5.07 8.31 0.59
CA ASP A 419 -5.11 6.89 0.21
C ASP A 419 -6.16 6.09 1.00
N GLY A 420 -6.62 6.63 2.13
CA GLY A 420 -7.79 6.18 2.87
C GLY A 420 -7.65 4.81 3.54
N ALA A 421 -8.77 4.13 3.70
CA ALA A 421 -8.94 2.96 4.55
C ALA A 421 -7.96 1.81 4.26
N THR A 422 -7.51 1.65 3.03
CA THR A 422 -6.57 0.59 2.65
C THR A 422 -5.12 0.86 3.04
N HIS A 423 -4.78 2.13 3.35
CA HIS A 423 -3.40 2.55 3.62
C HIS A 423 -3.21 3.11 5.04
N GLN A 424 -4.26 3.25 5.85
CA GLN A 424 -4.13 3.70 7.24
C GLN A 424 -3.24 2.74 8.03
N GLY A 425 -2.24 3.28 8.71
CA GLY A 425 -1.36 2.55 9.63
C GLY A 425 -1.99 2.46 11.04
N ALA A 426 -3.24 2.02 11.12
CA ALA A 426 -4.07 2.13 12.31
C ALA A 426 -3.98 0.93 13.26
N PHE A 427 -3.21 -0.10 12.93
CA PHE A 427 -3.25 -1.37 13.65
C PHE A 427 -1.89 -1.85 14.18
N ASP A 428 -0.80 -1.16 13.88
CA ASP A 428 0.57 -1.59 14.22
C ASP A 428 0.79 -1.71 15.74
N LEU A 429 0.30 -0.77 16.54
CA LEU A 429 0.34 -0.92 17.99
C LEU A 429 -0.46 -2.15 18.44
N SER A 430 -1.65 -2.36 17.86
CA SER A 430 -2.53 -3.46 18.26
C SER A 430 -1.91 -4.83 17.99
N PHE A 431 -1.25 -5.04 16.84
CA PHE A 431 -0.67 -6.34 16.51
C PHE A 431 0.78 -6.54 16.99
N LEU A 432 1.48 -5.47 17.43
CA LEU A 432 2.85 -5.58 17.92
C LEU A 432 2.96 -5.60 19.46
N THR A 433 2.04 -4.97 20.18
CA THR A 433 2.14 -4.84 21.64
C THR A 433 2.09 -6.19 22.37
N HIS A 434 1.42 -7.20 21.82
CA HIS A 434 1.32 -8.53 22.44
C HIS A 434 2.45 -9.51 22.03
N VAL A 435 3.32 -9.13 21.06
CA VAL A 435 4.45 -10.00 20.63
C VAL A 435 5.53 -10.02 21.72
N PRO A 436 5.86 -11.18 22.34
CA PRO A 436 6.91 -11.26 23.35
C PRO A 436 8.27 -10.81 22.81
N ASN A 437 9.18 -10.40 23.68
CA ASN A 437 10.56 -9.96 23.38
C ASN A 437 10.69 -8.69 22.54
N LEU A 438 9.63 -8.24 21.86
CA LEU A 438 9.66 -7.05 21.02
C LEU A 438 9.63 -5.77 21.86
N THR A 439 10.59 -4.88 21.63
CA THR A 439 10.55 -3.48 22.12
C THR A 439 9.86 -2.61 21.09
N LEU A 440 8.86 -1.81 21.52
CA LEU A 440 8.09 -0.93 20.62
C LEU A 440 8.29 0.52 21.04
N LEU A 441 8.75 1.35 20.10
CA LEU A 441 9.05 2.76 20.26
C LEU A 441 8.19 3.62 19.33
N ALA A 442 7.86 4.84 19.79
CA ALA A 442 7.09 5.82 19.02
C ALA A 442 7.64 7.23 19.26
N PRO A 443 8.49 7.76 18.37
CA PRO A 443 9.06 9.09 18.50
C PRO A 443 8.00 10.18 18.27
N SER A 444 8.07 11.25 19.06
CA SER A 444 7.21 12.44 18.94
C SER A 444 7.71 13.44 17.90
N CYS A 445 9.00 13.39 17.55
CA CYS A 445 9.61 14.25 16.53
C CYS A 445 10.81 13.56 15.87
N ALA A 446 11.34 14.15 14.78
CA ALA A 446 12.44 13.58 14.00
C ALA A 446 13.72 13.40 14.82
N GLN A 447 14.05 14.34 15.73
CA GLN A 447 15.23 14.23 16.57
C GLN A 447 15.12 13.05 17.54
N GLU A 448 13.93 12.80 18.06
CA GLU A 448 13.68 11.63 18.92
C GLU A 448 13.78 10.33 18.11
N LEU A 449 13.33 10.33 16.84
CA LEU A 449 13.52 9.20 15.92
C LEU A 449 15.01 8.89 15.72
N ALA A 450 15.83 9.90 15.43
CA ALA A 450 17.27 9.72 15.24
C ALA A 450 17.94 9.13 16.51
N MET A 451 17.54 9.60 17.69
CA MET A 451 18.01 9.05 18.95
C MET A 451 17.59 7.59 19.15
N MET A 452 16.34 7.26 18.81
CA MET A 452 15.81 5.89 18.93
C MET A 452 16.51 4.93 17.96
N LEU A 453 16.81 5.35 16.73
CA LEU A 453 17.54 4.56 15.75
C LEU A 453 18.93 4.20 16.23
N ARG A 454 19.67 5.18 16.75
CA ARG A 454 21.01 4.96 17.33
C ARG A 454 20.98 4.03 18.54
N TRP A 455 19.94 4.14 19.38
CA TRP A 455 19.73 3.23 20.49
C TRP A 455 19.38 1.82 20.00
N ALA A 456 18.49 1.70 19.01
CA ALA A 456 18.02 0.43 18.48
C ALA A 456 19.13 -0.38 17.82
N LYS A 457 20.16 0.27 17.25
CA LYS A 457 21.32 -0.38 16.61
C LYS A 457 22.01 -1.41 17.52
N ASP A 458 22.00 -1.18 18.82
CA ASP A 458 22.72 -2.00 19.82
C ASP A 458 21.76 -2.61 20.86
N ALA A 459 20.47 -2.64 20.59
CA ALA A 459 19.47 -3.23 21.47
C ALA A 459 19.63 -4.77 21.58
N PRO A 460 19.30 -5.37 22.73
CA PRO A 460 19.55 -6.81 22.96
C PRO A 460 18.57 -7.76 22.27
N GLY A 461 17.57 -7.26 21.55
CA GLY A 461 16.53 -8.06 20.87
C GLY A 461 15.82 -7.25 19.80
N PRO A 462 14.68 -7.73 19.31
CA PRO A 462 13.94 -7.07 18.23
C PRO A 462 13.34 -5.73 18.68
N VAL A 463 13.41 -4.74 17.78
CA VAL A 463 12.89 -3.38 18.02
C VAL A 463 11.99 -2.97 16.88
N ALA A 464 10.83 -2.40 17.18
CA ALA A 464 9.96 -1.73 16.23
C ALA A 464 9.89 -0.23 16.57
N ILE A 465 10.07 0.64 15.58
CA ILE A 465 9.98 2.10 15.72
C ILE A 465 8.92 2.59 14.73
N ARG A 466 7.78 3.06 15.24
CA ARG A 466 6.68 3.56 14.41
C ARG A 466 6.65 5.07 14.35
N TYR A 467 6.47 5.64 13.17
CA TYR A 467 6.39 7.09 12.98
C TYR A 467 5.39 7.48 11.86
N PRO A 468 4.78 8.68 11.92
CA PRO A 468 3.71 9.07 11.02
C PRO A 468 4.19 9.52 9.64
N LYS A 469 3.29 9.55 8.65
CA LYS A 469 3.43 10.33 7.41
C LYS A 469 3.13 11.80 7.71
N ALA A 470 4.09 12.52 8.27
CA ALA A 470 3.92 13.92 8.63
C ALA A 470 5.26 14.65 8.64
N GLU A 471 5.19 15.99 8.55
CA GLU A 471 6.31 16.85 8.92
C GLU A 471 6.61 16.66 10.42
N SER A 472 7.89 16.80 10.80
CA SER A 472 8.26 16.68 12.21
C SER A 472 7.75 17.88 13.00
N ALA A 473 7.12 17.61 14.14
CA ALA A 473 6.88 18.64 15.13
C ALA A 473 8.21 19.26 15.60
N ALA A 474 8.16 20.49 16.14
CA ALA A 474 9.29 21.10 16.80
C ALA A 474 9.80 20.21 17.94
N ALA A 475 11.12 20.11 18.06
CA ALA A 475 11.72 19.35 19.13
C ALA A 475 11.42 20.02 20.49
N HIS A 476 10.94 19.24 21.43
CA HIS A 476 10.95 19.58 22.85
C HIS A 476 12.25 19.06 23.48
N ASN A 477 12.49 19.34 24.77
CA ASN A 477 13.68 18.85 25.47
C ASN A 477 13.70 17.30 25.48
N ILE A 478 14.52 16.69 24.62
CA ILE A 478 14.61 15.23 24.43
C ILE A 478 15.63 14.66 25.42
N VAL A 479 15.16 13.76 26.27
CA VAL A 479 16.01 13.01 27.21
C VAL A 479 16.41 11.67 26.57
N PRO A 480 17.68 11.24 26.63
CA PRO A 480 18.09 9.93 26.13
C PRO A 480 17.28 8.77 26.74
N LEU A 481 16.98 7.73 25.92
CA LEU A 481 16.19 6.56 26.37
C LEU A 481 16.80 5.84 27.59
N GLN A 482 18.13 5.82 27.72
CA GLN A 482 18.83 5.23 28.85
C GLN A 482 18.53 5.94 30.17
N LYS A 483 18.03 7.19 30.14
CA LYS A 483 17.69 7.99 31.33
C LYS A 483 16.21 7.94 31.70
N GLY A 484 15.35 7.35 30.86
CA GLY A 484 13.92 7.21 31.14
C GLY A 484 13.12 6.72 29.95
N ASP A 485 12.24 5.76 30.21
CA ASP A 485 11.40 5.16 29.18
C ASP A 485 10.26 6.11 28.74
N TRP A 486 9.66 6.83 29.68
CA TRP A 486 8.65 7.86 29.47
C TRP A 486 9.15 9.22 29.98
N GLN A 487 8.67 10.29 29.34
CA GLN A 487 9.09 11.64 29.67
C GLN A 487 7.89 12.55 29.94
N VAL A 488 7.86 13.22 31.08
CA VAL A 488 6.91 14.31 31.33
C VAL A 488 7.33 15.51 30.47
N VAL A 489 6.44 15.96 29.59
CA VAL A 489 6.69 17.05 28.61
C VAL A 489 5.90 18.31 28.90
N SER A 490 4.78 18.20 29.65
CA SER A 490 4.06 19.34 30.21
C SER A 490 3.78 19.04 31.68
N VAL A 491 4.22 19.93 32.55
CA VAL A 491 4.10 19.79 34.01
C VAL A 491 2.99 20.71 34.52
N ALA A 492 2.09 20.17 35.32
CA ALA A 492 1.02 20.94 35.98
C ALA A 492 1.31 21.09 37.50
N HIS A 493 1.00 22.26 38.09
CA HIS A 493 1.17 22.49 39.51
C HIS A 493 0.24 21.62 40.37
N ARG A 494 -0.99 21.45 39.90
CA ARG A 494 -2.03 20.64 40.55
C ARG A 494 -2.75 19.83 39.45
N ALA A 495 -2.07 18.85 38.92
CA ALA A 495 -2.65 18.02 37.87
C ALA A 495 -4.00 17.42 38.30
N GLN A 496 -5.05 17.70 37.53
CA GLN A 496 -6.40 17.14 37.68
C GLN A 496 -6.59 15.89 36.84
N ALA A 497 -5.82 15.76 35.75
CA ALA A 497 -5.73 14.58 34.89
C ALA A 497 -4.32 14.46 34.28
N VAL A 498 -4.00 13.30 33.72
CA VAL A 498 -2.79 13.09 32.95
C VAL A 498 -3.12 12.52 31.59
N VAL A 499 -2.40 13.00 30.56
CA VAL A 499 -2.45 12.45 29.19
C VAL A 499 -1.19 11.65 28.92
N PHE A 500 -1.35 10.36 28.65
CA PHE A 500 -0.32 9.46 28.16
C PHE A 500 -0.35 9.46 26.64
N ALA A 501 0.47 10.29 26.00
CA ALA A 501 0.48 10.49 24.56
C ALA A 501 1.57 9.67 23.88
N VAL A 502 1.21 9.05 22.73
CA VAL A 502 2.11 8.20 21.94
C VAL A 502 2.52 8.90 20.64
N GLY A 503 3.82 9.06 20.42
CA GLY A 503 4.39 9.50 19.16
C GLY A 503 3.84 10.83 18.66
N SER A 504 3.24 10.85 17.48
CA SER A 504 2.65 12.04 16.83
C SER A 504 1.61 12.77 17.68
N MET A 505 1.02 12.10 18.66
CA MET A 505 -0.03 12.67 19.50
C MET A 505 0.51 13.53 20.65
N VAL A 506 1.81 13.53 20.89
CA VAL A 506 2.44 14.35 21.96
C VAL A 506 2.23 15.85 21.71
N GLY A 507 2.47 16.33 20.48
CA GLY A 507 2.26 17.74 20.13
C GLY A 507 0.82 18.21 20.35
N PRO A 508 -0.19 17.56 19.76
CA PRO A 508 -1.59 17.87 20.03
C PRO A 508 -1.99 17.82 21.51
N ALA A 509 -1.46 16.85 22.28
CA ALA A 509 -1.70 16.76 23.71
C ALA A 509 -1.14 17.97 24.49
N MET A 510 0.08 18.42 24.18
CA MET A 510 0.70 19.61 24.78
C MET A 510 -0.14 20.87 24.47
N MET A 511 -0.52 21.06 23.21
CA MET A 511 -1.37 22.20 22.81
C MET A 511 -2.74 22.17 23.50
N ALA A 512 -3.33 21.00 23.70
CA ALA A 512 -4.57 20.85 24.43
C ALA A 512 -4.39 21.19 25.93
N ALA A 513 -3.28 20.74 26.55
CA ALA A 513 -2.96 21.08 27.93
C ALA A 513 -2.77 22.59 28.11
N ASP A 514 -2.04 23.25 27.19
CA ASP A 514 -1.85 24.71 27.22
C ASP A 514 -3.18 25.46 27.08
N THR A 515 -4.07 24.99 26.19
CA THR A 515 -5.41 25.56 25.99
C THR A 515 -6.27 25.43 27.26
N LEU A 516 -6.28 24.25 27.87
CA LEU A 516 -7.07 23.97 29.09
C LEU A 516 -6.52 24.71 30.32
N ALA A 517 -5.21 24.95 30.41
CA ALA A 517 -4.60 25.72 31.47
C ALA A 517 -5.13 27.17 31.52
N LEU A 518 -5.43 27.78 30.37
CA LEU A 518 -6.09 29.11 30.29
C LEU A 518 -7.50 29.10 30.88
N GLU A 519 -8.13 27.93 30.97
CA GLU A 519 -9.46 27.72 31.57
C GLU A 519 -9.40 27.29 33.05
N GLY A 520 -8.18 27.20 33.62
CA GLY A 520 -7.96 26.72 34.98
C GLY A 520 -8.01 25.20 35.15
N LEU A 521 -7.96 24.45 34.02
CA LEU A 521 -7.91 22.99 34.00
C LEU A 521 -6.46 22.54 33.80
N GLU A 522 -5.80 22.07 34.86
CA GLU A 522 -4.42 21.67 34.84
C GLU A 522 -4.27 20.19 34.46
N VAL A 523 -3.62 19.93 33.32
CA VAL A 523 -3.39 18.59 32.75
C VAL A 523 -1.92 18.36 32.53
N GLU A 524 -1.37 17.27 33.07
CA GLU A 524 0.02 16.85 32.84
C GLU A 524 0.10 15.99 31.58
N VAL A 525 1.14 16.17 30.75
CA VAL A 525 1.35 15.39 29.53
C VAL A 525 2.64 14.57 29.63
N VAL A 526 2.51 13.29 29.35
CA VAL A 526 3.62 12.33 29.35
C VAL A 526 3.82 11.78 27.94
N ASN A 527 5.03 11.96 27.39
CA ASN A 527 5.45 11.30 26.15
C ASN A 527 5.75 9.82 26.43
N CYS A 528 4.87 8.93 25.99
CA CYS A 528 4.97 7.49 26.13
C CYS A 528 5.80 6.87 25.00
N ARG A 529 6.98 7.42 24.76
CA ARG A 529 7.87 7.10 23.64
C ARG A 529 8.33 5.64 23.57
N LYS A 530 8.34 4.91 24.68
CA LYS A 530 8.52 3.46 24.77
C LYS A 530 7.16 2.84 25.08
N VAL A 531 6.50 2.38 24.04
CA VAL A 531 5.15 1.82 24.12
C VAL A 531 5.18 0.45 24.81
N LYS A 532 6.24 -0.30 24.58
CA LYS A 532 6.47 -1.63 25.17
C LYS A 532 7.97 -1.84 25.47
N PRO A 533 8.31 -2.36 26.66
CA PRO A 533 7.44 -2.64 27.81
C PRO A 533 6.90 -1.37 28.47
N LEU A 534 5.75 -1.49 29.15
CA LEU A 534 5.17 -0.40 29.94
C LEU A 534 5.99 -0.20 31.24
N PRO A 535 6.30 1.05 31.65
CA PRO A 535 7.01 1.33 32.90
C PRO A 535 6.04 1.36 34.08
N ASP A 536 5.95 0.31 34.87
CA ASP A 536 5.02 0.17 36.01
C ASP A 536 5.07 1.37 36.96
N ARG A 537 6.28 1.89 37.27
CA ARG A 537 6.45 3.07 38.12
C ARG A 537 5.71 4.32 37.65
N MET A 538 5.57 4.48 36.33
CA MET A 538 4.82 5.61 35.78
C MET A 538 3.31 5.39 35.93
N LEU A 539 2.84 4.16 35.80
CA LEU A 539 1.44 3.82 36.04
C LEU A 539 1.08 4.01 37.52
N GLU A 540 1.93 3.56 38.43
CA GLU A 540 1.78 3.75 39.88
C GLU A 540 1.77 5.23 40.27
N LYS A 541 2.69 6.04 39.69
CA LYS A 541 2.77 7.50 39.96
C LYS A 541 1.43 8.20 39.66
N TYR A 542 0.76 7.84 38.58
CA TYR A 542 -0.44 8.54 38.12
C TYR A 542 -1.75 7.81 38.45
N ALA A 543 -1.71 6.69 39.16
CA ALA A 543 -2.88 5.85 39.44
C ALA A 543 -4.06 6.57 40.13
N ARG A 544 -3.79 7.68 40.84
CA ARG A 544 -4.81 8.46 41.55
C ARG A 544 -5.47 9.52 40.67
N LEU A 545 -4.93 9.83 39.51
CA LEU A 545 -5.48 10.77 38.55
C LEU A 545 -6.27 10.02 37.47
N PRO A 546 -7.30 10.64 36.89
CA PRO A 546 -7.84 10.18 35.62
C PRO A 546 -6.74 10.19 34.55
N ILE A 547 -6.58 9.06 33.85
CA ILE A 547 -5.58 8.87 32.79
C ILE A 547 -6.32 8.87 31.45
N VAL A 548 -5.98 9.79 30.56
CA VAL A 548 -6.37 9.72 29.15
C VAL A 548 -5.17 9.17 28.36
N THR A 549 -5.33 8.04 27.68
CA THR A 549 -4.30 7.59 26.74
C THR A 549 -4.63 8.11 25.34
N LEU A 550 -3.63 8.60 24.61
CA LEU A 550 -3.82 9.23 23.32
C LEU A 550 -2.90 8.57 22.29
N GLU A 551 -3.51 7.91 21.30
CA GLU A 551 -2.82 7.13 20.29
C GLU A 551 -3.44 7.30 18.89
N GLU A 552 -2.63 7.42 17.86
CA GLU A 552 -3.06 7.38 16.47
C GLU A 552 -3.03 5.92 15.98
N ASN A 553 -3.88 5.10 16.60
CA ASN A 553 -4.07 3.67 16.39
C ASN A 553 -5.48 3.29 16.81
N ALA A 554 -5.99 2.13 16.37
CA ALA A 554 -7.24 1.59 16.82
C ALA A 554 -7.23 1.44 18.36
N VAL A 555 -8.29 1.92 19.02
CA VAL A 555 -8.41 1.83 20.49
C VAL A 555 -8.40 0.37 20.96
N LEU A 556 -9.08 -0.51 20.20
CA LEU A 556 -9.15 -1.94 20.50
C LEU A 556 -7.78 -2.59 20.32
N GLY A 557 -7.25 -3.15 21.41
CA GLY A 557 -5.94 -3.80 21.44
C GLY A 557 -4.74 -2.84 21.37
N GLY A 558 -4.96 -1.53 21.28
CA GLY A 558 -3.92 -0.51 21.21
C GLY A 558 -3.25 -0.22 22.56
N PHE A 559 -2.47 0.88 22.61
CA PHE A 559 -1.73 1.30 23.79
C PHE A 559 -2.62 1.54 25.00
N GLY A 560 -3.74 2.25 24.83
CA GLY A 560 -4.67 2.54 25.93
C GLY A 560 -5.26 1.28 26.55
N ALA A 561 -5.60 0.29 25.72
CA ALA A 561 -6.05 -1.02 26.20
C ALA A 561 -4.96 -1.74 27.02
N GLN A 562 -3.70 -1.70 26.57
CA GLN A 562 -2.58 -2.28 27.31
C GLN A 562 -2.35 -1.59 28.66
N VAL A 563 -2.42 -0.25 28.70
CA VAL A 563 -2.33 0.53 29.94
C VAL A 563 -3.44 0.14 30.92
N ALA A 564 -4.69 0.05 30.47
CA ALA A 564 -5.81 -0.34 31.31
C ALA A 564 -5.65 -1.76 31.89
N VAL A 565 -5.26 -2.73 31.06
CA VAL A 565 -4.97 -4.12 31.47
C VAL A 565 -3.84 -4.14 32.51
N ARG A 566 -2.74 -3.39 32.25
CA ARG A 566 -1.59 -3.37 33.16
C ARG A 566 -1.93 -2.72 34.50
N CYS A 567 -2.69 -1.63 34.52
CA CYS A 567 -3.20 -1.03 35.75
C CYS A 567 -4.06 -2.01 36.55
N ALA A 568 -4.92 -2.77 35.90
CA ALA A 568 -5.73 -3.81 36.56
C ALA A 568 -4.87 -4.93 37.14
N GLN A 569 -3.86 -5.42 36.42
CA GLN A 569 -2.91 -6.46 36.88
C GLN A 569 -2.13 -5.99 38.12
N LEU A 570 -1.79 -4.70 38.18
CA LEU A 570 -1.09 -4.10 39.32
C LEU A 570 -2.02 -3.72 40.49
N GLY A 571 -3.33 -3.89 40.34
CA GLY A 571 -4.33 -3.53 41.37
C GLY A 571 -4.44 -2.03 41.63
N LEU A 572 -4.09 -1.17 40.64
CA LEU A 572 -3.99 0.28 40.86
C LEU A 572 -5.34 1.00 40.96
N GLY A 573 -6.47 0.41 40.51
CA GLY A 573 -7.77 1.07 40.48
C GLY A 573 -7.84 2.34 39.63
N ALA A 574 -6.87 2.56 38.73
CA ALA A 574 -6.76 3.74 37.91
C ALA A 574 -7.92 3.84 36.90
N ARG A 575 -8.51 5.05 36.77
CA ARG A 575 -9.50 5.33 35.72
C ARG A 575 -8.79 5.66 34.41
N VAL A 576 -8.76 4.72 33.49
CA VAL A 576 -8.12 4.88 32.16
C VAL A 576 -9.20 5.12 31.12
N LEU A 577 -9.09 6.22 30.35
CA LEU A 577 -9.93 6.55 29.21
C LEU A 577 -9.09 6.50 27.93
N PRO A 578 -9.19 5.45 27.10
CA PRO A 578 -8.48 5.39 25.82
C PRO A 578 -9.11 6.35 24.79
N LEU A 579 -8.26 7.15 24.13
CA LEU A 579 -8.62 8.01 23.02
C LEU A 579 -7.72 7.64 21.83
N GLY A 580 -8.33 7.20 20.74
CA GLY A 580 -7.66 6.73 19.53
C GLY A 580 -8.65 6.57 18.38
N ILE A 581 -8.24 5.86 17.34
CA ILE A 581 -9.10 5.59 16.17
C ILE A 581 -10.23 4.65 16.61
N PRO A 582 -11.49 4.98 16.32
CA PRO A 582 -12.64 4.14 16.67
C PRO A 582 -12.62 2.82 15.90
N ASP A 583 -13.51 1.88 16.30
CA ASP A 583 -13.71 0.59 15.59
C ASP A 583 -14.44 0.80 14.25
N ALA A 584 -13.75 1.48 13.33
CA ALA A 584 -14.25 1.79 12.00
C ALA A 584 -13.09 1.98 11.01
N PHE A 585 -13.32 1.67 9.74
CA PHE A 585 -12.38 2.00 8.67
C PHE A 585 -12.50 3.48 8.31
N ILE A 586 -11.44 4.24 8.55
CA ILE A 586 -11.44 5.70 8.29
C ILE A 586 -11.28 5.96 6.79
N PRO A 587 -12.24 6.64 6.16
CA PRO A 587 -12.21 6.91 4.72
C PRO A 587 -11.09 7.89 4.34
N HIS A 588 -10.88 8.04 3.04
CA HIS A 588 -9.93 9.00 2.47
C HIS A 588 -10.37 10.46 2.72
N GLY A 589 -9.39 11.32 2.85
CA GLY A 589 -9.53 12.75 3.12
C GLY A 589 -8.18 13.35 3.45
N THR A 590 -8.10 14.58 3.92
CA THR A 590 -6.85 15.10 4.49
C THR A 590 -6.62 14.46 5.87
N ARG A 591 -5.34 14.28 6.25
CA ARG A 591 -5.02 13.75 7.59
C ARG A 591 -5.65 14.60 8.72
N ALA A 592 -5.71 15.93 8.55
CA ALA A 592 -6.36 16.82 9.51
C ALA A 592 -7.86 16.53 9.67
N GLN A 593 -8.57 16.33 8.56
CA GLN A 593 -9.99 15.94 8.61
C GLN A 593 -10.20 14.59 9.29
N GLN A 594 -9.30 13.63 9.02
CA GLN A 594 -9.37 12.30 9.63
C GLN A 594 -9.12 12.35 11.14
N LEU A 595 -8.12 13.12 11.60
CA LEU A 595 -7.85 13.34 13.02
C LEU A 595 -9.03 14.00 13.72
N ALA A 596 -9.59 15.07 13.14
CA ALA A 596 -10.78 15.75 13.68
C ALA A 596 -11.99 14.82 13.76
N GLY A 597 -12.22 14.01 12.70
CA GLY A 597 -13.30 13.03 12.67
C GLY A 597 -13.16 11.91 13.72
N CYS A 598 -11.92 11.62 14.17
CA CYS A 598 -11.64 10.69 15.26
C CYS A 598 -11.59 11.38 16.65
N GLY A 599 -11.72 12.72 16.73
CA GLY A 599 -11.55 13.47 17.98
C GLY A 599 -10.10 13.50 18.49
N LEU A 600 -9.13 13.33 17.59
CA LEU A 600 -7.69 13.29 17.87
C LEU A 600 -6.99 14.63 17.56
N ASP A 601 -7.73 15.62 17.11
CA ASP A 601 -7.26 17.01 17.02
C ASP A 601 -7.30 17.70 18.39
N VAL A 602 -6.70 18.89 18.48
CA VAL A 602 -6.58 19.63 19.76
C VAL A 602 -7.95 19.88 20.39
N GLU A 603 -8.95 20.23 19.57
CA GLU A 603 -10.31 20.50 20.07
C GLU A 603 -11.00 19.25 20.61
N GLY A 604 -10.90 18.12 19.92
CA GLY A 604 -11.44 16.82 20.35
C GLY A 604 -10.80 16.35 21.66
N ILE A 605 -9.48 16.54 21.79
CA ILE A 605 -8.74 16.24 23.04
C ILE A 605 -9.24 17.14 24.18
N CYS A 606 -9.34 18.45 23.97
CA CYS A 606 -9.88 19.40 24.96
C CYS A 606 -11.31 19.04 25.39
N ARG A 607 -12.19 18.74 24.43
CA ARG A 607 -13.58 18.32 24.70
C ARG A 607 -13.62 17.06 25.56
N THR A 608 -12.79 16.08 25.26
CA THR A 608 -12.70 14.84 26.04
C THR A 608 -12.24 15.10 27.48
N LEU A 609 -11.22 15.95 27.65
CA LEU A 609 -10.69 16.30 28.96
C LEU A 609 -11.66 17.15 29.78
N ARG A 610 -12.35 18.14 29.16
CA ARG A 610 -13.43 18.93 29.86
C ARG A 610 -14.52 18.01 30.37
N ARG A 611 -15.01 17.09 29.54
CA ARG A 611 -16.03 16.11 29.95
C ARG A 611 -15.54 15.21 31.08
N LEU A 612 -14.30 14.74 31.02
CA LEU A 612 -13.69 13.90 32.05
C LEU A 612 -13.61 14.61 33.42
N LEU A 613 -13.31 15.92 33.40
CA LEU A 613 -13.14 16.77 34.57
C LEU A 613 -14.44 17.46 35.05
N GLY A 614 -15.56 17.20 34.35
CA GLY A 614 -16.88 17.79 34.72
C GLY A 614 -17.01 19.29 34.42
N ALA A 615 -16.19 19.80 33.47
CA ALA A 615 -16.18 21.21 33.08
C ALA A 615 -16.94 21.49 31.76
N ASP A 616 -17.74 20.54 31.27
CA ASP A 616 -18.57 20.72 30.07
C ASP A 616 -19.62 21.82 30.26
N ASN A 617 -19.66 22.78 29.34
CA ASN A 617 -20.73 23.75 29.29
C ASN A 617 -22.01 23.03 28.77
N PRO A 618 -23.19 23.13 29.44
CA PRO A 618 -24.40 22.43 29.00
C PRO A 618 -24.85 22.72 27.55
N LYS A 619 -24.29 23.74 26.91
CA LYS A 619 -24.60 24.13 25.52
C LYS A 619 -23.91 23.23 24.47
N ASP A 620 -22.80 22.58 24.78
CA ASP A 620 -22.06 21.73 23.82
C ASP A 620 -22.60 20.29 23.75
N ALA A 621 -23.51 19.92 24.66
CA ALA A 621 -24.12 18.59 24.71
C ALA A 621 -25.21 18.33 23.65
N LEU A 622 -25.65 19.37 22.92
CA LEU A 622 -26.80 19.29 22.00
C LEU A 622 -26.41 19.01 20.53
N GLU A 623 -25.13 19.03 20.16
CA GLU A 623 -24.70 18.81 18.76
C GLU A 623 -24.27 17.37 18.41
N VAL A 624 -24.11 16.46 19.36
CA VAL A 624 -23.63 15.08 19.13
C VAL A 624 -24.76 14.05 18.94
N GLY A 625 -25.99 14.49 18.81
CA GLY A 625 -27.19 13.63 18.74
C GLY A 625 -27.96 13.69 17.41
N ARG A 626 -27.40 14.14 16.33
CA ARG A 626 -28.02 14.10 15.00
C ARG A 626 -26.93 13.85 13.94
N ASP A 627 -26.74 12.57 13.60
CA ASP A 627 -26.64 12.02 12.24
C ASP A 627 -26.31 10.51 12.31
#